data_4144cd03c4142219b5d32a0d3db1c1cd
#
_entry.id   4144cd03c4142219b5d32a0d3db1c1cd
#
_cell.length_a   1.000
_cell.length_b   1.000
_cell.length_c   1.000
_cell.angle_alpha   90.00
_cell.angle_beta   90.00
_cell.angle_gamma   90.00
#
_symmetry.space_group_name_H-M   'P 1'
#
loop_
_entity.id
_entity.type
_entity.pdbx_description
1 polymer ?
#
loop_
_entity_poly.entity_id
_entity_poly.type
_entity_poly.pdbx_seq_one_letter_code
_entity_poly.pdbx_strand_id
1 'polypeptide(L)'
;MADRILEFLKNKYFIGAVVAVFLGFLINSITSYTKEKANEEEFKRFQEINNSLSSESTVNAEELNFEFDSDGFEIITKSVMAKKALDEQNFSEASELFEDVFIKVKNSSIAMDTKEILLEQYYENLVRLSMELEDFEKGDGLIKENQLGSARYHDVAGDFYKHFQDNEMANYCLLYTS
;
A
#
# COMPACT_ATOMS: atom_id res chain seq x y z
N MET A 1 -4.46 19.39 58.12
CA MET A 1 -4.30 18.59 56.88
C MET A 1 -4.95 19.26 55.66
N ALA A 2 -6.14 19.82 55.80
CA ALA A 2 -6.85 20.57 54.76
C ALA A 2 -6.08 21.80 54.22
N ASP A 3 -5.44 22.55 55.10
CA ASP A 3 -4.70 23.78 54.70
C ASP A 3 -3.49 23.50 53.81
N ARG A 4 -2.77 22.37 53.99
CA ARG A 4 -1.65 21.97 53.13
C ARG A 4 -2.11 21.58 51.72
N ILE A 5 -3.31 20.99 51.62
CA ILE A 5 -3.88 20.63 50.32
C ILE A 5 -4.32 21.89 49.58
N LEU A 6 -4.87 22.87 50.28
CA LEU A 6 -5.27 24.17 49.74
C LEU A 6 -4.05 25.00 49.25
N GLU A 7 -2.94 24.98 49.99
CA GLU A 7 -1.68 25.62 49.54
C GLU A 7 -1.06 24.96 48.32
N PHE A 8 -1.12 23.61 48.25
CA PHE A 8 -0.66 22.86 47.09
C PHE A 8 -1.49 23.16 45.86
N LEU A 9 -2.81 23.23 45.99
CA LEU A 9 -3.73 23.57 44.88
C LEU A 9 -3.59 25.04 44.40
N LYS A 10 -3.09 25.94 45.24
CA LYS A 10 -2.77 27.34 44.85
C LYS A 10 -1.40 27.52 44.25
N ASN A 11 -0.58 26.48 44.23
CA ASN A 11 0.74 26.56 43.62
C ASN A 11 0.64 26.75 42.10
N LYS A 12 1.15 27.89 41.61
CA LYS A 12 1.13 28.26 40.18
C LYS A 12 1.71 27.18 39.25
N TYR A 13 2.68 26.42 39.76
CA TYR A 13 3.30 25.33 38.98
C TYR A 13 2.39 24.10 38.89
N PHE A 14 1.63 23.81 39.97
CA PHE A 14 0.66 22.74 39.96
C PHE A 14 -0.52 23.07 39.04
N ILE A 15 -1.03 24.28 39.06
CA ILE A 15 -2.09 24.76 38.16
C ILE A 15 -1.57 24.67 36.69
N GLY A 16 -0.34 25.14 36.45
CA GLY A 16 0.28 25.05 35.13
C GLY A 16 0.39 23.60 34.61
N ALA A 17 0.80 22.66 35.47
CA ALA A 17 0.90 21.25 35.11
C ALA A 17 -0.48 20.64 34.79
N VAL A 18 -1.51 20.94 35.59
CA VAL A 18 -2.89 20.47 35.35
C VAL A 18 -3.45 21.02 34.03
N VAL A 19 -3.23 22.30 33.76
CA VAL A 19 -3.63 22.94 32.48
C VAL A 19 -2.91 22.28 31.30
N ALA A 20 -1.61 22.04 31.40
CA ALA A 20 -0.83 21.39 30.33
C ALA A 20 -1.34 19.97 30.03
N VAL A 21 -1.65 19.16 31.06
CA VAL A 21 -2.22 17.82 30.89
C VAL A 21 -3.60 17.90 30.23
N PHE A 22 -4.45 18.84 30.65
CA PHE A 22 -5.77 19.02 30.07
C PHE A 22 -5.72 19.47 28.61
N LEU A 23 -4.81 20.39 28.26
CA LEU A 23 -4.57 20.80 26.87
C LEU A 23 -4.06 19.62 26.03
N GLY A 24 -3.13 18.83 26.56
CA GLY A 24 -2.63 17.63 25.88
C GLY A 24 -3.74 16.62 25.58
N PHE A 25 -4.66 16.42 26.52
CA PHE A 25 -5.80 15.55 26.33
C PHE A 25 -6.78 16.10 25.28
N LEU A 26 -7.06 17.41 25.28
CA LEU A 26 -7.91 18.05 24.28
C LEU A 26 -7.30 17.94 22.88
N ILE A 27 -6.00 18.20 22.72
CA ILE A 27 -5.30 18.09 21.44
C ILE A 27 -5.38 16.64 20.92
N ASN A 28 -5.10 15.66 21.78
CA ASN A 28 -5.19 14.25 21.40
C ASN A 28 -6.62 13.84 21.01
N SER A 29 -7.63 14.32 21.73
CA SER A 29 -9.04 14.03 21.43
C SER A 29 -9.47 14.64 20.08
N ILE A 30 -9.05 15.88 19.81
CA ILE A 30 -9.36 16.57 18.54
C ILE A 30 -8.66 15.87 17.37
N THR A 31 -7.38 15.51 17.53
CA THR A 31 -6.63 14.81 16.48
C THR A 31 -7.17 13.42 16.19
N SER A 32 -7.64 12.69 17.22
CA SER A 32 -8.29 11.39 17.01
C SER A 32 -9.61 11.53 16.28
N TYR A 33 -10.44 12.49 16.65
CA TYR A 33 -11.73 12.76 16.02
C TYR A 33 -11.58 13.20 14.55
N THR A 34 -10.62 14.08 14.26
CA THR A 34 -10.37 14.53 12.88
C THR A 34 -9.85 13.41 11.99
N LYS A 35 -8.98 12.52 12.51
CA LYS A 35 -8.51 11.33 11.77
C LYS A 35 -9.64 10.34 11.49
N GLU A 36 -10.50 10.08 12.47
CA GLU A 36 -11.64 9.19 12.32
C GLU A 36 -12.60 9.70 11.23
N LYS A 37 -12.90 11.01 11.27
CA LYS A 37 -13.76 11.65 10.26
C LYS A 37 -13.13 11.64 8.86
N ALA A 38 -11.83 11.92 8.75
CA ALA A 38 -11.11 11.84 7.48
C ALA A 38 -11.14 10.42 6.91
N ASN A 39 -10.88 9.41 7.72
CA ASN A 39 -10.97 8.01 7.31
C ASN A 39 -12.38 7.61 6.84
N GLU A 40 -13.43 8.15 7.48
CA GLU A 40 -14.81 7.88 7.07
C GLU A 40 -15.14 8.51 5.70
N GLU A 41 -14.65 9.71 5.44
CA GLU A 41 -14.81 10.39 4.14
C GLU A 41 -14.02 9.67 3.04
N GLU A 42 -12.79 9.24 3.30
CA GLU A 42 -11.99 8.44 2.36
C GLU A 42 -12.62 7.08 2.08
N PHE A 43 -13.16 6.42 3.09
CA PHE A 43 -13.87 5.15 2.92
C PHE A 43 -15.11 5.29 2.04
N LYS A 44 -15.87 6.39 2.18
CA LYS A 44 -17.01 6.67 1.30
C LYS A 44 -16.56 6.87 -0.15
N ARG A 45 -15.50 7.65 -0.37
CA ARG A 45 -14.91 7.81 -1.72
C ARG A 45 -14.47 6.47 -2.30
N PHE A 46 -13.78 5.65 -1.53
CA PHE A 46 -13.40 4.30 -1.95
C PHE A 46 -14.62 3.47 -2.37
N GLN A 47 -15.70 3.50 -1.57
CA GLN A 47 -16.93 2.78 -1.91
C GLN A 47 -17.57 3.29 -3.21
N GLU A 48 -17.61 4.60 -3.43
CA GLU A 48 -18.13 5.21 -4.66
C GLU A 48 -17.32 4.75 -5.88
N ILE A 49 -15.99 4.77 -5.79
CA ILE A 49 -15.09 4.31 -6.85
C ILE A 49 -15.29 2.80 -7.10
N ASN A 50 -15.29 1.99 -6.05
CA ASN A 50 -15.46 0.55 -6.18
C ASN A 50 -16.82 0.17 -6.79
N ASN A 51 -17.89 0.89 -6.44
CA ASN A 51 -19.20 0.70 -7.04
C ASN A 51 -19.22 1.12 -8.53
N SER A 52 -18.52 2.21 -8.87
CA SER A 52 -18.39 2.66 -10.27
C SER A 52 -17.59 1.65 -11.10
N LEU A 53 -16.52 1.09 -10.55
CA LEU A 53 -15.72 0.05 -11.19
C LEU A 53 -16.46 -1.29 -11.35
N SER A 54 -17.40 -1.59 -10.45
CA SER A 54 -18.21 -2.81 -10.46
C SER A 54 -19.42 -2.70 -11.38
N SER A 55 -19.87 -1.49 -11.72
CA SER A 55 -20.91 -1.27 -12.71
C SER A 55 -20.33 -1.44 -14.12
N GLU A 56 -21.07 -2.04 -15.06
CA GLU A 56 -20.67 -2.26 -16.47
C GLU A 56 -20.38 -0.97 -17.27
N SER A 57 -20.39 0.19 -16.61
CA SER A 57 -20.03 1.45 -17.24
C SER A 57 -18.50 1.50 -17.40
N THR A 58 -18.05 1.73 -18.63
CA THR A 58 -16.67 2.02 -19.00
C THR A 58 -16.23 3.35 -18.39
N VAL A 59 -15.96 3.34 -17.08
CA VAL A 59 -15.34 4.49 -16.43
C VAL A 59 -13.86 4.34 -16.64
N ASN A 60 -13.27 5.20 -17.47
CA ASN A 60 -11.83 5.25 -17.66
C ASN A 60 -11.16 5.62 -16.33
N ALA A 61 -10.14 4.86 -15.95
CA ALA A 61 -9.35 5.10 -14.74
C ALA A 61 -8.82 6.55 -14.66
N GLU A 62 -8.52 7.15 -15.83
CA GLU A 62 -8.05 8.53 -15.94
C GLU A 62 -9.10 9.60 -15.57
N GLU A 63 -10.40 9.28 -15.67
CA GLU A 63 -11.49 10.19 -15.29
C GLU A 63 -11.78 10.18 -13.79
N LEU A 64 -11.31 9.16 -13.09
CA LEU A 64 -11.42 9.05 -11.64
C LEU A 64 -10.26 9.80 -10.98
N ASN A 65 -10.32 11.13 -11.00
CA ASN A 65 -9.38 11.96 -10.25
C ASN A 65 -9.66 11.81 -8.75
N PHE A 66 -8.93 10.91 -8.09
CA PHE A 66 -9.05 10.67 -6.66
C PHE A 66 -7.71 10.96 -5.98
N GLU A 67 -7.75 11.88 -5.05
CA GLU A 67 -6.68 12.13 -4.11
C GLU A 67 -7.15 11.56 -2.75
N PHE A 68 -6.33 10.69 -2.18
CA PHE A 68 -6.48 10.21 -0.83
C PHE A 68 -5.36 10.79 0.04
N ASP A 69 -5.71 11.20 1.26
CA ASP A 69 -4.72 11.64 2.25
C ASP A 69 -3.99 10.43 2.86
N SER A 70 -4.62 9.25 2.79
CA SER A 70 -4.09 7.99 3.33
C SER A 70 -3.50 7.10 2.24
N ASP A 71 -2.23 6.73 2.40
CA ASP A 71 -1.56 5.75 1.53
C ASP A 71 -2.35 4.44 1.39
N GLY A 72 -3.04 4.01 2.47
CA GLY A 72 -3.80 2.76 2.49
C GLY A 72 -4.96 2.76 1.50
N PHE A 73 -5.77 3.82 1.47
CA PHE A 73 -6.90 3.92 0.54
C PHE A 73 -6.43 4.08 -0.91
N GLU A 74 -5.37 4.83 -1.15
CA GLU A 74 -4.79 4.96 -2.49
C GLU A 74 -4.28 3.59 -3.00
N ILE A 75 -3.52 2.86 -2.18
CA ILE A 75 -3.01 1.53 -2.51
C ILE A 75 -4.15 0.57 -2.85
N ILE A 76 -5.18 0.49 -2.01
CA ILE A 76 -6.32 -0.42 -2.23
C ILE A 76 -7.07 -0.04 -3.51
N THR A 77 -7.34 1.25 -3.71
CA THR A 77 -8.09 1.72 -4.88
C THR A 77 -7.35 1.41 -6.18
N LYS A 78 -6.08 1.76 -6.28
CA LYS A 78 -5.25 1.45 -7.46
C LYS A 78 -5.12 -0.06 -7.68
N SER A 79 -5.06 -0.86 -6.61
CA SER A 79 -5.04 -2.32 -6.73
C SER A 79 -6.32 -2.89 -7.31
N VAL A 80 -7.48 -2.35 -6.92
CA VAL A 80 -8.79 -2.73 -7.49
C VAL A 80 -8.87 -2.36 -8.97
N MET A 81 -8.36 -1.18 -9.33
CA MET A 81 -8.31 -0.73 -10.73
C MET A 81 -7.37 -1.60 -11.57
N ALA A 82 -6.18 -1.90 -11.05
CA ALA A 82 -5.23 -2.79 -11.71
C ALA A 82 -5.83 -4.19 -11.94
N LYS A 83 -6.56 -4.71 -10.93
CA LYS A 83 -7.27 -5.98 -11.08
C LYS A 83 -8.35 -5.91 -12.15
N LYS A 84 -9.13 -4.83 -12.21
CA LYS A 84 -10.13 -4.64 -13.28
C LYS A 84 -9.48 -4.62 -14.65
N ALA A 85 -8.38 -3.87 -14.83
CA ALA A 85 -7.62 -3.85 -16.08
C ALA A 85 -7.12 -5.23 -16.47
N LEU A 86 -6.67 -6.06 -15.51
CA LEU A 86 -6.33 -7.47 -15.74
C LEU A 86 -7.53 -8.29 -16.23
N ASP A 87 -8.69 -8.15 -15.58
CA ASP A 87 -9.91 -8.89 -15.94
C ASP A 87 -10.40 -8.49 -17.35
N GLU A 88 -10.11 -7.26 -17.78
CA GLU A 88 -10.38 -6.72 -19.12
C GLU A 88 -9.25 -7.01 -20.14
N GLN A 89 -8.20 -7.72 -19.73
CA GLN A 89 -7.00 -8.03 -20.53
C GLN A 89 -6.22 -6.80 -21.01
N ASN A 90 -6.39 -5.67 -20.32
CA ASN A 90 -5.59 -4.46 -20.53
C ASN A 90 -4.29 -4.53 -19.71
N PHE A 91 -3.36 -5.37 -20.17
CA PHE A 91 -2.14 -5.69 -19.43
C PHE A 91 -1.20 -4.49 -19.26
N SER A 92 -1.21 -3.56 -20.23
CA SER A 92 -0.38 -2.34 -20.15
C SER A 92 -0.83 -1.46 -18.99
N GLU A 93 -2.12 -1.14 -18.92
CA GLU A 93 -2.71 -0.32 -17.85
C GLU A 93 -2.58 -1.02 -16.49
N ALA A 94 -2.83 -2.33 -16.44
CA ALA A 94 -2.63 -3.12 -15.23
C ALA A 94 -1.18 -3.04 -14.72
N SER A 95 -0.20 -3.09 -15.64
CA SER A 95 1.21 -2.99 -15.31
C SER A 95 1.58 -1.62 -14.75
N GLU A 96 1.09 -0.54 -15.35
CA GLU A 96 1.32 0.83 -14.86
C GLU A 96 0.72 1.04 -13.47
N LEU A 97 -0.52 0.60 -13.25
CA LEU A 97 -1.20 0.72 -11.97
C LEU A 97 -0.51 -0.10 -10.87
N PHE A 98 -0.08 -1.33 -11.15
CA PHE A 98 0.66 -2.13 -10.16
C PHE A 98 2.05 -1.56 -9.87
N GLU A 99 2.73 -0.96 -10.84
CA GLU A 99 4.00 -0.29 -10.63
C GLU A 99 3.86 0.92 -9.70
N ASP A 100 2.86 1.75 -9.91
CA ASP A 100 2.51 2.86 -9.04
C ASP A 100 2.24 2.39 -7.61
N VAL A 101 1.44 1.32 -7.46
CA VAL A 101 1.13 0.75 -6.14
C VAL A 101 2.39 0.18 -5.49
N PHE A 102 3.23 -0.53 -6.23
CA PHE A 102 4.47 -1.10 -5.73
C PHE A 102 5.41 -0.01 -5.18
N ILE A 103 5.60 1.08 -5.94
CA ILE A 103 6.40 2.23 -5.52
C ILE A 103 5.76 2.89 -4.29
N LYS A 104 4.45 3.05 -4.27
CA LYS A 104 3.73 3.65 -3.14
C LYS A 104 3.89 2.82 -1.87
N VAL A 105 3.71 1.51 -1.94
CA VAL A 105 3.93 0.59 -0.81
C VAL A 105 5.37 0.68 -0.32
N LYS A 106 6.35 0.68 -1.21
CA LYS A 106 7.78 0.77 -0.88
C LYS A 106 8.10 2.04 -0.08
N ASN A 107 7.43 3.14 -0.38
CA ASN A 107 7.65 4.45 0.27
C ASN A 107 6.67 4.77 1.41
N SER A 108 5.62 3.97 1.60
CA SER A 108 4.60 4.19 2.62
C SER A 108 5.10 3.94 4.04
N SER A 109 4.35 4.44 5.03
CA SER A 109 4.56 4.20 6.46
C SER A 109 3.80 2.99 7.00
N ILE A 110 3.33 2.08 6.13
CA ILE A 110 2.64 0.85 6.51
C ILE A 110 3.57 -0.03 7.38
N ALA A 111 2.98 -0.76 8.32
CA ALA A 111 3.72 -1.69 9.18
C ALA A 111 4.57 -2.68 8.35
N MET A 112 5.80 -2.95 8.81
CA MET A 112 6.81 -3.67 8.03
C MET A 112 6.33 -5.05 7.56
N ASP A 113 5.68 -5.82 8.45
CA ASP A 113 5.15 -7.15 8.13
C ASP A 113 4.11 -7.11 6.98
N THR A 114 3.23 -6.10 7.01
CA THR A 114 2.23 -5.88 5.96
C THR A 114 2.90 -5.42 4.67
N LYS A 115 3.90 -4.54 4.78
CA LYS A 115 4.66 -4.02 3.65
C LYS A 115 5.36 -5.14 2.88
N GLU A 116 6.03 -6.06 3.57
CA GLU A 116 6.71 -7.21 2.96
C GLU A 116 5.75 -8.08 2.16
N ILE A 117 4.59 -8.42 2.74
CA ILE A 117 3.56 -9.23 2.07
C ILE A 117 3.04 -8.51 0.80
N LEU A 118 2.78 -7.21 0.89
CA LEU A 118 2.28 -6.43 -0.25
C LEU A 118 3.33 -6.31 -1.34
N LEU A 119 4.60 -6.04 -0.99
CA LEU A 119 5.69 -5.95 -1.95
C LEU A 119 5.89 -7.27 -2.69
N GLU A 120 5.85 -8.41 -2.00
CA GLU A 120 5.94 -9.72 -2.63
C GLU A 120 4.78 -9.97 -3.61
N GLN A 121 3.55 -9.62 -3.21
CA GLN A 121 2.38 -9.78 -4.06
C GLN A 121 2.43 -8.91 -5.33
N TYR A 122 2.80 -7.62 -5.19
CA TYR A 122 2.87 -6.73 -6.35
C TYR A 122 4.08 -7.04 -7.24
N TYR A 123 5.19 -7.46 -6.65
CA TYR A 123 6.33 -7.99 -7.42
C TYR A 123 5.88 -9.14 -8.32
N GLU A 124 5.19 -10.16 -7.78
CA GLU A 124 4.69 -11.29 -8.57
C GLU A 124 3.79 -10.82 -9.71
N ASN A 125 2.83 -9.92 -9.43
CA ASN A 125 1.93 -9.40 -10.45
C ASN A 125 2.70 -8.70 -11.58
N LEU A 126 3.70 -7.88 -11.25
CA LEU A 126 4.51 -7.15 -12.23
C LEU A 126 5.38 -8.08 -13.07
N VAL A 127 6.02 -9.09 -12.47
CA VAL A 127 6.80 -10.07 -13.22
C VAL A 127 5.92 -10.90 -14.16
N ARG A 128 4.72 -11.33 -13.70
CA ARG A 128 3.76 -12.03 -14.56
C ARG A 128 3.26 -11.16 -15.70
N LEU A 129 2.98 -9.88 -15.44
CA LEU A 129 2.56 -8.92 -16.47
C LEU A 129 3.67 -8.67 -17.49
N SER A 130 4.94 -8.66 -17.09
CA SER A 130 6.04 -8.54 -18.04
C SER A 130 6.15 -9.77 -18.97
N MET A 131 5.74 -10.97 -18.52
CA MET A 131 5.62 -12.13 -19.41
C MET A 131 4.47 -11.95 -20.43
N GLU A 132 3.27 -11.49 -19.97
CA GLU A 132 2.13 -11.25 -20.85
C GLU A 132 2.40 -10.14 -21.89
N LEU A 133 3.21 -9.15 -21.51
CA LEU A 133 3.62 -8.05 -22.39
C LEU A 133 4.86 -8.37 -23.26
N GLU A 134 5.44 -9.57 -23.12
CA GLU A 134 6.70 -9.96 -23.78
C GLU A 134 7.87 -8.99 -23.49
N ASP A 135 7.85 -8.35 -22.30
CA ASP A 135 8.84 -7.37 -21.87
C ASP A 135 9.90 -8.00 -20.96
N PHE A 136 10.90 -8.64 -21.60
CA PHE A 136 12.00 -9.26 -20.87
C PHE A 136 12.79 -8.25 -20.02
N GLU A 137 13.08 -7.07 -20.56
CA GLU A 137 13.93 -6.08 -19.86
C GLU A 137 13.29 -5.60 -18.57
N LYS A 138 11.98 -5.33 -18.60
CA LYS A 138 11.22 -4.93 -17.41
C LYS A 138 11.19 -6.03 -16.35
N GLY A 139 10.87 -7.25 -16.74
CA GLY A 139 10.79 -8.37 -15.81
C GLY A 139 12.15 -8.75 -15.21
N ASP A 140 13.20 -8.82 -16.01
CA ASP A 140 14.57 -9.09 -15.56
C ASP A 140 15.08 -8.00 -14.60
N GLY A 141 14.77 -6.73 -14.90
CA GLY A 141 15.07 -5.60 -14.03
C GLY A 141 14.39 -5.73 -12.67
N LEU A 142 13.08 -6.04 -12.64
CA LEU A 142 12.32 -6.26 -11.42
C LEU A 142 12.91 -7.40 -10.59
N ILE A 143 13.28 -8.51 -11.22
CA ILE A 143 13.88 -9.66 -10.55
C ILE A 143 15.23 -9.31 -9.92
N LYS A 144 16.10 -8.60 -10.64
CA LYS A 144 17.42 -8.21 -10.15
C LYS A 144 17.39 -7.17 -9.03
N GLU A 145 16.45 -6.25 -9.08
CA GLU A 145 16.34 -5.17 -8.10
C GLU A 145 15.63 -5.58 -6.80
N ASN A 146 14.75 -6.59 -6.85
CA ASN A 146 13.86 -6.95 -5.76
C ASN A 146 14.07 -8.39 -5.25
N GLN A 147 15.32 -8.74 -4.92
CA GLN A 147 15.67 -10.05 -4.38
C GLN A 147 15.10 -10.22 -2.96
N LEU A 148 13.84 -10.70 -2.86
CA LEU A 148 13.13 -10.87 -1.60
C LEU A 148 13.54 -12.12 -0.81
N GLY A 149 14.27 -13.03 -1.43
CA GLY A 149 14.81 -14.24 -0.77
C GLY A 149 13.76 -15.28 -0.37
N SER A 150 12.48 -15.09 -0.71
CA SER A 150 11.42 -16.07 -0.45
C SER A 150 11.38 -17.17 -1.53
N ALA A 151 10.87 -18.35 -1.17
CA ALA A 151 10.64 -19.42 -2.14
C ALA A 151 9.73 -18.95 -3.30
N ARG A 152 8.71 -18.17 -2.97
CA ARG A 152 7.76 -17.60 -3.96
C ARG A 152 8.46 -16.65 -4.94
N TYR A 153 9.41 -15.84 -4.45
CA TYR A 153 10.23 -15.01 -5.32
C TYR A 153 10.99 -15.85 -6.37
N HIS A 154 11.63 -16.91 -5.90
CA HIS A 154 12.41 -17.80 -6.78
C HIS A 154 11.53 -18.56 -7.75
N ASP A 155 10.35 -19.01 -7.36
CA ASP A 155 9.38 -19.66 -8.25
C ASP A 155 8.97 -18.72 -9.39
N VAL A 156 8.56 -17.50 -9.07
CA VAL A 156 8.12 -16.51 -10.05
C VAL A 156 9.27 -16.13 -11.00
N ALA A 157 10.48 -15.93 -10.46
CA ALA A 157 11.66 -15.65 -11.28
C ALA A 157 12.02 -16.83 -12.19
N GLY A 158 11.91 -18.06 -11.70
CA GLY A 158 12.13 -19.27 -12.49
C GLY A 158 11.11 -19.41 -13.62
N ASP A 159 9.83 -19.17 -13.35
CA ASP A 159 8.77 -19.15 -14.37
C ASP A 159 9.05 -18.09 -15.45
N PHE A 160 9.45 -16.90 -15.04
CA PHE A 160 9.80 -15.80 -15.94
C PHE A 160 10.94 -16.19 -16.90
N TYR A 161 12.09 -16.64 -16.38
CA TYR A 161 13.21 -17.03 -17.22
C TYR A 161 12.89 -18.23 -18.12
N LYS A 162 12.07 -19.16 -17.64
CA LYS A 162 11.58 -20.28 -18.45
C LYS A 162 10.69 -19.80 -19.61
N HIS A 163 9.81 -18.82 -19.38
CA HIS A 163 8.97 -18.22 -20.42
C HIS A 163 9.83 -17.63 -21.55
N PHE A 164 10.89 -16.92 -21.21
CA PHE A 164 11.82 -16.34 -22.18
C PHE A 164 12.94 -17.31 -22.64
N GLN A 165 12.81 -18.59 -22.35
CA GLN A 165 13.74 -19.66 -22.77
C GLN A 165 15.17 -19.52 -22.21
N ASP A 166 15.39 -18.75 -21.18
CA ASP A 166 16.64 -18.71 -20.42
C ASP A 166 16.68 -19.85 -19.39
N ASN A 167 16.99 -21.05 -19.88
CA ASN A 167 16.98 -22.26 -19.05
C ASN A 167 18.08 -22.26 -17.98
N GLU A 168 19.16 -21.53 -18.16
CA GLU A 168 20.24 -21.44 -17.17
C GLU A 168 19.76 -20.66 -15.95
N MET A 169 19.20 -19.48 -16.14
CA MET A 169 18.65 -18.65 -15.08
C MET A 169 17.40 -19.28 -14.45
N ALA A 170 16.54 -19.91 -15.24
CA ALA A 170 15.39 -20.63 -14.72
C ALA A 170 15.79 -21.75 -13.74
N ASN A 171 16.77 -22.60 -14.11
CA ASN A 171 17.28 -23.66 -13.24
C ASN A 171 17.95 -23.08 -11.99
N TYR A 172 18.71 -21.98 -12.12
CA TYR A 172 19.32 -21.31 -10.97
C TYR A 172 18.26 -20.88 -9.96
N CYS A 173 17.20 -20.22 -10.39
CA CYS A 173 16.13 -19.79 -9.51
C CYS A 173 15.40 -20.98 -8.84
N LEU A 174 15.04 -21.99 -9.62
CA LEU A 174 14.26 -23.15 -9.11
C LEU A 174 15.05 -24.06 -8.14
N LEU A 175 16.38 -24.02 -8.18
CA LEU A 175 17.19 -24.75 -7.17
C LEU A 175 17.03 -24.22 -5.74
N TYR A 176 16.55 -22.99 -5.56
CA TYR A 176 16.31 -22.40 -4.24
C TYR A 176 14.91 -22.65 -3.69
N THR A 177 14.03 -23.32 -4.44
CA THR A 177 12.65 -23.62 -4.04
C THR A 177 12.42 -25.08 -3.59
N SER A 178 13.44 -25.92 -3.73
CA SER A 178 13.38 -27.37 -3.46
C SER A 178 13.88 -27.76 -2.05
#